data_1b140f7e8f80bf33b970c7ad727d4bfc
#
_entry.id   1b140f7e8f80bf33b970c7ad727d4bfc
#
_cell.length_a   1.000
_cell.length_b   1.000
_cell.length_c   1.000
_cell.angle_alpha   90.00
_cell.angle_beta   90.00
_cell.angle_gamma   90.00
#
_symmetry.space_group_name_H-M   'P 1'
#
loop_
_entity.id
_entity.type
_entity.pdbx_description
1 polymer ?
#
loop_
_entity_poly.entity_id
_entity_poly.type
_entity_poly.pdbx_seq_one_letter_code
_entity_poly.pdbx_strand_id
1 'polypeptide(L)'
;MSRHASNIGDGKDEMTKASIDLQDLRRRIYVKAKAEPTWRFWGLYVHVCKKETLRAAYEMAKQNDGAPGVDGVTFEAVEAQGVEALLEQLRDELTGRTYKPLAARRHEIPKDGGKVRVLSIPAIRDRVVQGALKLVLEPVFEADFQAGSFGYRPKRTAHDAIKRVAEAIVQRKTRVLDFDLRAYFDNVRHDRLLAKVAHRVNDADIMHLLKVMLKASGKKGVPQGGVISPLLSNIYLNEVDRMLERAREVTRFGKYTCIEYARFADDLVVLIDAYTRHDWLIAAVEKRLREEFAKLRVEINDEKSRIVDLERVRASGFSGSTSATSAVCAA
;
A
#
# COMPACT_ATOMS: atom_id res chain seq x y z
N MET A 1 43.66 19.65 -43.44
CA MET A 1 42.64 20.30 -42.58
C MET A 1 41.62 19.25 -42.17
N SER A 2 41.85 18.64 -41.02
CA SER A 2 41.03 17.55 -40.46
C SER A 2 40.08 18.16 -39.44
N ARG A 3 38.78 17.92 -39.61
CA ARG A 3 37.74 18.36 -38.65
C ARG A 3 37.55 17.26 -37.61
N HIS A 4 37.88 17.55 -36.37
CA HIS A 4 37.45 16.75 -35.21
C HIS A 4 35.98 17.11 -34.94
N ALA A 5 35.09 16.12 -35.08
CA ALA A 5 33.76 16.17 -34.56
C ALA A 5 33.79 15.46 -33.22
N SER A 6 33.54 16.20 -32.15
CA SER A 6 33.43 15.71 -30.78
C SER A 6 32.14 14.93 -30.62
N ASN A 7 32.25 13.70 -30.19
CA ASN A 7 31.17 12.78 -29.86
C ASN A 7 30.66 13.11 -28.45
N ILE A 8 29.57 13.88 -28.33
CA ILE A 8 28.82 14.13 -27.09
C ILE A 8 27.40 13.62 -27.34
N GLY A 9 27.18 12.33 -27.18
CA GLY A 9 25.87 11.76 -27.49
C GLY A 9 25.46 10.51 -26.75
N ASP A 10 26.36 9.79 -26.04
CA ASP A 10 26.04 8.41 -25.59
C ASP A 10 25.47 8.26 -24.18
N GLY A 11 25.68 9.23 -23.29
CA GLY A 11 25.27 9.06 -21.88
C GLY A 11 23.75 9.22 -21.60
N LYS A 12 23.03 9.98 -22.43
CA LYS A 12 21.59 10.20 -22.28
C LYS A 12 20.76 9.05 -22.85
N ASP A 13 21.24 8.42 -23.91
CA ASP A 13 20.55 7.30 -24.56
C ASP A 13 20.58 6.02 -23.72
N GLU A 14 21.67 5.72 -23.00
CA GLU A 14 21.74 4.55 -22.12
C GLU A 14 20.83 4.68 -20.88
N MET A 15 20.77 5.87 -20.25
CA MET A 15 19.85 6.09 -19.13
C MET A 15 18.39 5.99 -19.55
N THR A 16 18.05 6.45 -20.74
CA THR A 16 16.68 6.39 -21.27
C THR A 16 16.27 4.94 -21.59
N LYS A 17 17.15 4.14 -22.16
CA LYS A 17 16.91 2.72 -22.45
C LYS A 17 16.74 1.89 -21.18
N ALA A 18 17.57 2.08 -20.15
CA ALA A 18 17.46 1.38 -18.88
C ALA A 18 16.13 1.70 -18.16
N SER A 19 15.72 2.95 -18.15
CA SER A 19 14.43 3.39 -17.61
C SER A 19 13.23 2.81 -18.36
N ILE A 20 13.31 2.74 -19.68
CA ILE A 20 12.28 2.13 -20.54
C ILE A 20 12.18 0.63 -20.28
N ASP A 21 13.29 -0.08 -20.08
CA ASP A 21 13.29 -1.52 -19.81
C ASP A 21 12.58 -1.85 -18.48
N LEU A 22 12.84 -1.11 -17.40
CA LEU A 22 12.13 -1.29 -16.12
C LEU A 22 10.63 -1.00 -16.23
N GLN A 23 10.25 0.06 -16.96
CA GLN A 23 8.83 0.39 -17.15
C GLN A 23 8.13 -0.66 -18.01
N ASP A 24 8.79 -1.16 -19.06
CA ASP A 24 8.24 -2.23 -19.88
C ASP A 24 8.10 -3.54 -19.10
N LEU A 25 9.09 -3.90 -18.27
CA LEU A 25 8.99 -5.04 -17.35
C LEU A 25 7.77 -4.91 -16.43
N ARG A 26 7.59 -3.76 -15.78
CA ARG A 26 6.46 -3.49 -14.88
C ARG A 26 5.12 -3.61 -15.61
N ARG A 27 5.03 -3.06 -16.83
CA ARG A 27 3.84 -3.17 -17.67
C ARG A 27 3.55 -4.62 -18.04
N ARG A 28 4.53 -5.41 -18.47
CA ARG A 28 4.37 -6.83 -18.82
C ARG A 28 3.92 -7.65 -17.61
N ILE A 29 4.50 -7.42 -16.43
CA ILE A 29 4.07 -8.07 -15.18
C ILE A 29 2.60 -7.75 -14.90
N TYR A 30 2.20 -6.48 -14.97
CA TYR A 30 0.82 -6.06 -14.72
C TYR A 30 -0.16 -6.70 -15.71
N VAL A 31 0.13 -6.66 -17.01
CA VAL A 31 -0.73 -7.24 -18.04
C VAL A 31 -0.90 -8.75 -17.83
N LYS A 32 0.20 -9.46 -17.56
CA LYS A 32 0.16 -10.90 -17.27
C LYS A 32 -0.63 -11.20 -15.99
N ALA A 33 -0.40 -10.42 -14.93
CA ALA A 33 -1.10 -10.59 -13.65
C ALA A 33 -2.62 -10.37 -13.80
N LYS A 34 -3.02 -9.39 -14.63
CA LYS A 34 -4.42 -9.06 -14.88
C LYS A 34 -5.11 -10.10 -15.76
N ALA A 35 -4.41 -10.60 -16.78
CA ALA A 35 -4.94 -11.62 -17.69
C ALA A 35 -5.07 -12.99 -17.00
N GLU A 36 -4.17 -13.31 -16.07
CA GLU A 36 -4.12 -14.62 -15.41
C GLU A 36 -4.09 -14.46 -13.88
N PRO A 37 -5.24 -14.32 -13.22
CA PRO A 37 -5.33 -14.07 -11.78
C PRO A 37 -4.77 -15.20 -10.89
N THR A 38 -4.63 -16.41 -11.44
CA THR A 38 -4.05 -17.56 -10.72
C THR A 38 -2.56 -17.77 -11.00
N TRP A 39 -1.98 -17.00 -11.94
CA TRP A 39 -0.58 -17.12 -12.30
C TRP A 39 0.32 -16.75 -11.12
N ARG A 40 1.32 -17.59 -10.86
CA ARG A 40 2.34 -17.38 -9.84
C ARG A 40 3.65 -17.00 -10.50
N PHE A 41 4.11 -15.80 -10.21
CA PHE A 41 5.33 -15.23 -10.78
C PHE A 41 6.59 -15.86 -10.16
N TRP A 42 7.55 -16.19 -10.98
CA TRP A 42 8.87 -16.71 -10.63
C TRP A 42 9.96 -15.88 -11.31
N GLY A 43 11.20 -15.99 -10.84
CA GLY A 43 12.34 -15.26 -11.41
C GLY A 43 12.25 -13.73 -11.23
N LEU A 44 11.47 -13.27 -10.25
CA LEU A 44 11.34 -11.83 -9.97
C LEU A 44 12.57 -11.27 -9.26
N TYR A 45 13.27 -12.10 -8.48
CA TYR A 45 14.41 -11.67 -7.66
C TYR A 45 15.56 -11.10 -8.48
N VAL A 46 15.87 -11.68 -9.63
CA VAL A 46 16.91 -11.17 -10.55
C VAL A 46 16.62 -9.71 -10.94
N HIS A 47 15.35 -9.32 -11.08
CA HIS A 47 14.97 -7.97 -11.42
C HIS A 47 15.13 -7.00 -10.24
N VAL A 48 14.95 -7.46 -9.01
CA VAL A 48 15.25 -6.68 -7.80
C VAL A 48 16.76 -6.39 -7.69
N CYS A 49 17.60 -7.36 -8.05
CA CYS A 49 19.06 -7.23 -8.00
C CYS A 49 19.67 -6.40 -9.13
N LYS A 50 18.89 -6.02 -10.15
CA LYS A 50 19.38 -5.20 -11.25
C LYS A 50 19.76 -3.80 -10.76
N LYS A 51 20.93 -3.33 -11.19
CA LYS A 51 21.46 -2.00 -10.84
C LYS A 51 20.50 -0.87 -11.23
N GLU A 52 19.84 -1.02 -12.39
CA GLU A 52 18.84 -0.05 -12.88
C GLU A 52 17.62 0.02 -11.94
N THR A 53 17.17 -1.12 -11.39
CA THR A 53 16.06 -1.16 -10.44
C THR A 53 16.46 -0.55 -9.10
N LEU A 54 17.67 -0.85 -8.61
CA LEU A 54 18.22 -0.25 -7.40
C LEU A 54 18.41 1.26 -7.54
N ARG A 55 18.88 1.72 -8.71
CA ARG A 55 19.02 3.15 -9.01
C ARG A 55 17.66 3.86 -9.00
N ALA A 56 16.67 3.34 -9.71
CA ALA A 56 15.33 3.90 -9.71
C ALA A 56 14.74 3.98 -8.28
N ALA A 57 14.99 2.96 -7.47
CA ALA A 57 14.57 2.95 -6.06
C ALA A 57 15.34 3.99 -5.23
N TYR A 58 16.62 4.20 -5.46
CA TYR A 58 17.42 5.25 -4.82
C TYR A 58 16.89 6.64 -5.16
N GLU A 59 16.66 6.92 -6.43
CA GLU A 59 16.12 8.21 -6.90
C GLU A 59 14.76 8.52 -6.29
N MET A 60 13.87 7.53 -6.24
CA MET A 60 12.57 7.69 -5.57
C MET A 60 12.71 7.93 -4.06
N ALA A 61 13.65 7.25 -3.41
CA ALA A 61 13.91 7.46 -1.98
C ALA A 61 14.49 8.84 -1.71
N LYS A 62 15.39 9.33 -2.59
CA LYS A 62 15.99 10.66 -2.52
C LYS A 62 14.96 11.78 -2.73
N GLN A 63 14.03 11.63 -3.70
CA GLN A 63 12.97 12.61 -3.94
C GLN A 63 12.10 12.86 -2.71
N ASN A 64 11.95 11.86 -1.82
CA ASN A 64 11.21 12.01 -0.57
C ASN A 64 12.04 12.66 0.56
N ASP A 65 13.34 12.81 0.38
CA ASP A 65 14.30 13.47 1.26
C ASP A 65 14.07 13.22 2.77
N GLY A 66 13.79 11.96 3.10
CA GLY A 66 13.43 11.59 4.46
C GLY A 66 14.67 11.48 5.37
N ALA A 67 14.50 11.82 6.63
CA ALA A 67 15.53 11.79 7.67
C ALA A 67 16.38 10.49 7.69
N PRO A 68 17.65 10.50 8.11
CA PRO A 68 18.54 9.34 8.15
C PRO A 68 18.01 8.23 9.06
N GLY A 69 18.41 7.00 8.77
CA GLY A 69 18.11 5.82 9.59
C GLY A 69 18.90 5.76 10.90
N VAL A 70 19.04 4.55 11.45
CA VAL A 70 19.80 4.29 12.69
C VAL A 70 21.32 4.49 12.50
N ASP A 71 21.79 4.34 11.27
CA ASP A 71 23.18 4.53 10.85
C ASP A 71 23.61 6.00 10.72
N GLY A 72 22.65 6.94 10.78
CA GLY A 72 22.92 8.37 10.64
C GLY A 72 23.32 8.80 9.22
N VAL A 73 23.33 7.88 8.24
CA VAL A 73 23.72 8.18 6.86
C VAL A 73 22.67 9.02 6.17
N THR A 74 23.06 10.17 5.60
CA THR A 74 22.21 11.08 4.83
C THR A 74 22.38 10.87 3.33
N PHE A 75 21.47 11.43 2.51
CA PHE A 75 21.60 11.36 1.05
C PHE A 75 22.83 12.11 0.55
N GLU A 76 23.18 13.25 1.16
CA GLU A 76 24.38 14.01 0.84
C GLU A 76 25.65 13.19 1.12
N ALA A 77 25.68 12.45 2.23
CA ALA A 77 26.81 11.58 2.56
C ALA A 77 26.94 10.42 1.54
N VAL A 78 25.84 9.84 1.10
CA VAL A 78 25.83 8.81 0.04
C VAL A 78 26.35 9.39 -1.28
N GLU A 79 25.93 10.61 -1.64
CA GLU A 79 26.38 11.27 -2.88
C GLU A 79 27.87 11.60 -2.83
N ALA A 80 28.35 12.09 -1.69
CA ALA A 80 29.78 12.39 -1.50
C ALA A 80 30.67 11.12 -1.56
N GLN A 81 30.16 9.97 -1.10
CA GLN A 81 30.85 8.67 -1.16
C GLN A 81 30.71 7.98 -2.54
N GLY A 82 29.75 8.41 -3.34
CA GLY A 82 29.41 7.84 -4.64
C GLY A 82 28.23 6.87 -4.59
N VAL A 83 27.12 7.28 -5.21
CA VAL A 83 25.89 6.48 -5.32
C VAL A 83 26.15 5.11 -5.94
N GLU A 84 27.01 5.07 -6.99
CA GLU A 84 27.35 3.82 -7.69
C GLU A 84 27.95 2.77 -6.75
N ALA A 85 28.83 3.17 -5.84
CA ALA A 85 29.45 2.27 -4.88
C ALA A 85 28.38 1.63 -3.94
N LEU A 86 27.41 2.42 -3.47
CA LEU A 86 26.29 1.90 -2.69
C LEU A 86 25.46 0.90 -3.51
N LEU A 87 25.13 1.23 -4.77
CA LEU A 87 24.31 0.36 -5.62
C LEU A 87 25.01 -0.95 -5.95
N GLU A 88 26.32 -0.93 -6.19
CA GLU A 88 27.13 -2.13 -6.41
C GLU A 88 27.20 -2.99 -5.16
N GLN A 89 27.48 -2.39 -4.02
CA GLN A 89 27.46 -3.09 -2.74
C GLN A 89 26.12 -3.78 -2.50
N LEU A 90 24.99 -3.08 -2.67
CA LEU A 90 23.66 -3.65 -2.47
C LEU A 90 23.37 -4.78 -3.46
N ARG A 91 23.78 -4.61 -4.73
CA ARG A 91 23.64 -5.67 -5.74
C ARG A 91 24.40 -6.92 -5.34
N ASP A 92 25.65 -6.77 -4.90
CA ASP A 92 26.52 -7.88 -4.52
C ASP A 92 26.00 -8.58 -3.26
N GLU A 93 25.52 -7.81 -2.27
CA GLU A 93 24.87 -8.39 -1.08
C GLU A 93 23.59 -9.15 -1.43
N LEU A 94 22.76 -8.64 -2.35
CA LEU A 94 21.54 -9.30 -2.78
C LEU A 94 21.86 -10.57 -3.60
N THR A 95 22.73 -10.47 -4.59
CA THR A 95 23.13 -11.64 -5.41
C THR A 95 23.83 -12.72 -4.61
N GLY A 96 24.67 -12.32 -3.65
CA GLY A 96 25.34 -13.20 -2.69
C GLY A 96 24.43 -13.68 -1.55
N ARG A 97 23.19 -13.21 -1.45
CA ARG A 97 22.24 -13.52 -0.36
C ARG A 97 22.77 -13.19 1.04
N THR A 98 23.64 -12.20 1.14
CA THR A 98 24.26 -11.74 2.39
C THR A 98 23.59 -10.48 2.95
N TYR A 99 22.66 -9.88 2.18
CA TYR A 99 21.95 -8.68 2.60
C TYR A 99 21.20 -8.89 3.93
N LYS A 100 21.44 -7.98 4.86
CA LYS A 100 20.75 -7.91 6.15
C LYS A 100 20.24 -6.49 6.37
N PRO A 101 18.93 -6.29 6.55
CA PRO A 101 18.38 -4.98 6.86
C PRO A 101 18.83 -4.53 8.25
N LEU A 102 19.07 -3.24 8.40
CA LEU A 102 19.31 -2.62 9.69
C LEU A 102 17.99 -2.44 10.45
N ALA A 103 18.08 -2.30 11.76
CA ALA A 103 16.93 -1.89 12.57
C ALA A 103 16.47 -0.49 12.14
N ALA A 104 15.18 -0.27 12.00
CA ALA A 104 14.68 1.06 11.70
C ALA A 104 14.81 1.98 12.92
N ARG A 105 15.22 3.24 12.70
CA ARG A 105 15.24 4.26 13.75
C ARG A 105 13.79 4.60 14.12
N ARG A 106 13.46 4.52 15.39
CA ARG A 106 12.14 4.86 15.91
C ARG A 106 12.05 6.35 16.20
N HIS A 107 10.99 6.98 15.73
CA HIS A 107 10.69 8.38 16.01
C HIS A 107 9.25 8.50 16.48
N GLU A 108 9.05 9.08 17.65
CA GLU A 108 7.75 9.24 18.28
C GLU A 108 7.12 10.58 17.86
N ILE A 109 5.89 10.52 17.37
CA ILE A 109 5.10 11.71 17.02
C ILE A 109 3.88 11.75 17.94
N PRO A 110 3.70 12.84 18.72
CA PRO A 110 2.51 13.02 19.52
C PRO A 110 1.23 13.01 18.65
N LYS A 111 0.19 12.34 19.16
CA LYS A 111 -1.18 12.40 18.62
C LYS A 111 -2.10 13.07 19.60
N ASP A 112 -3.24 13.54 19.09
CA ASP A 112 -4.32 14.07 19.93
C ASP A 112 -4.74 13.03 20.99
N GLY A 113 -5.05 13.51 22.21
CA GLY A 113 -5.45 12.66 23.32
C GLY A 113 -4.29 11.92 24.03
N GLY A 114 -3.04 12.43 23.93
CA GLY A 114 -1.89 11.90 24.66
C GLY A 114 -1.34 10.57 24.13
N LYS A 115 -1.81 10.10 22.98
CA LYS A 115 -1.30 8.92 22.30
C LYS A 115 -0.05 9.27 21.48
N VAL A 116 0.80 8.27 21.25
CA VAL A 116 2.03 8.44 20.47
C VAL A 116 1.94 7.56 19.22
N ARG A 117 2.35 8.11 18.07
CA ARG A 117 2.58 7.34 16.84
C ARG A 117 4.07 7.12 16.68
N VAL A 118 4.48 5.88 16.51
CA VAL A 118 5.88 5.53 16.27
C VAL A 118 6.13 5.38 14.78
N LEU A 119 6.95 6.27 14.22
CA LEU A 119 7.47 6.10 12.87
C LEU A 119 8.74 5.26 12.91
N SER A 120 8.85 4.34 11.96
CA SER A 120 10.03 3.52 11.74
C SER A 120 10.75 4.04 10.51
N ILE A 121 11.92 4.64 10.69
CA ILE A 121 12.72 5.26 9.64
C ILE A 121 13.84 4.29 9.24
N PRO A 122 13.73 3.58 8.09
CA PRO A 122 14.78 2.69 7.63
C PRO A 122 16.03 3.46 7.19
N ALA A 123 17.19 2.84 7.24
CA ALA A 123 18.41 3.34 6.62
C ALA A 123 18.23 3.53 5.11
N ILE A 124 18.99 4.43 4.50
CA ILE A 124 18.89 4.71 3.05
C ILE A 124 19.09 3.43 2.23
N ARG A 125 20.09 2.62 2.59
CA ARG A 125 20.34 1.33 1.95
C ARG A 125 19.10 0.41 1.96
N ASP A 126 18.38 0.38 3.07
CA ASP A 126 17.19 -0.44 3.24
C ASP A 126 15.98 0.15 2.48
N ARG A 127 15.89 1.49 2.39
CA ARG A 127 14.89 2.14 1.54
C ARG A 127 15.08 1.78 0.07
N VAL A 128 16.33 1.72 -0.40
CA VAL A 128 16.66 1.32 -1.77
C VAL A 128 16.22 -0.12 -2.04
N VAL A 129 16.56 -1.07 -1.16
CA VAL A 129 16.19 -2.48 -1.33
C VAL A 129 14.67 -2.66 -1.23
N GLN A 130 14.01 -2.01 -0.26
CA GLN A 130 12.54 -2.02 -0.15
C GLN A 130 11.88 -1.39 -1.39
N GLY A 131 12.43 -0.31 -1.92
CA GLY A 131 11.97 0.35 -3.12
C GLY A 131 12.09 -0.54 -4.35
N ALA A 132 13.24 -1.17 -4.55
CA ALA A 132 13.47 -2.11 -5.64
C ALA A 132 12.49 -3.30 -5.59
N LEU A 133 12.30 -3.87 -4.40
CA LEU A 133 11.34 -4.95 -4.18
C LEU A 133 9.90 -4.48 -4.45
N LYS A 134 9.52 -3.27 -4.00
CA LYS A 134 8.22 -2.67 -4.31
C LYS A 134 8.02 -2.46 -5.81
N LEU A 135 9.01 -1.91 -6.53
CA LEU A 135 8.93 -1.68 -7.97
C LEU A 135 8.61 -2.94 -8.76
N VAL A 136 9.15 -4.08 -8.33
CA VAL A 136 8.94 -5.38 -9.01
C VAL A 136 7.62 -6.03 -8.58
N LEU A 137 7.24 -5.96 -7.30
CA LEU A 137 6.05 -6.63 -6.77
C LEU A 137 4.75 -5.85 -6.99
N GLU A 138 4.80 -4.51 -6.97
CA GLU A 138 3.62 -3.66 -7.07
C GLU A 138 2.74 -3.99 -8.29
N PRO A 139 3.27 -4.17 -9.52
CA PRO A 139 2.42 -4.48 -10.67
C PRO A 139 1.72 -5.84 -10.56
N VAL A 140 2.27 -6.81 -9.84
CA VAL A 140 1.61 -8.10 -9.58
C VAL A 140 0.32 -7.90 -8.78
N PHE A 141 0.42 -7.16 -7.67
CA PHE A 141 -0.68 -7.01 -6.72
C PHE A 141 -1.65 -5.89 -7.11
N GLU A 142 -1.17 -4.84 -7.79
CA GLU A 142 -2.04 -3.79 -8.33
C GLU A 142 -3.09 -4.37 -9.30
N ALA A 143 -2.77 -5.44 -10.02
CA ALA A 143 -3.72 -6.17 -10.87
C ALA A 143 -4.85 -6.84 -10.07
N ASP A 144 -4.62 -7.18 -8.80
CA ASP A 144 -5.57 -7.88 -7.93
C ASP A 144 -6.40 -6.94 -7.04
N PHE A 145 -5.96 -5.69 -6.87
CA PHE A 145 -6.64 -4.75 -5.98
C PHE A 145 -7.98 -4.28 -6.55
N GLN A 146 -8.94 -4.16 -5.65
CA GLN A 146 -10.32 -3.83 -5.99
C GLN A 146 -10.53 -2.34 -6.26
N ALA A 147 -11.65 -2.02 -6.93
CA ALA A 147 -11.97 -0.66 -7.33
C ALA A 147 -12.21 0.29 -6.14
N GLY A 148 -12.71 -0.22 -5.03
CA GLY A 148 -12.97 0.55 -3.81
C GLY A 148 -11.74 0.82 -2.92
N SER A 149 -10.56 0.30 -3.26
CA SER A 149 -9.32 0.54 -2.53
C SER A 149 -8.51 1.66 -3.20
N PHE A 150 -8.13 2.68 -2.44
CA PHE A 150 -7.49 3.91 -2.96
C PHE A 150 -6.11 4.19 -2.36
N GLY A 151 -5.94 4.01 -1.05
CA GLY A 151 -4.73 4.41 -0.35
C GLY A 151 -3.46 3.73 -0.86
N TYR A 152 -2.38 4.50 -1.01
CA TYR A 152 -1.05 4.03 -1.40
C TYR A 152 -0.95 3.32 -2.76
N ARG A 153 -1.91 3.52 -3.64
CA ARG A 153 -1.95 2.91 -4.98
C ARG A 153 -1.55 3.90 -6.07
N PRO A 154 -0.86 3.44 -7.13
CA PRO A 154 -0.54 4.30 -8.26
C PRO A 154 -1.80 4.92 -8.89
N LYS A 155 -1.72 6.22 -9.23
CA LYS A 155 -2.79 6.95 -9.93
C LYS A 155 -4.13 6.98 -9.17
N ARG A 156 -4.13 6.79 -7.85
CA ARG A 156 -5.30 6.91 -6.98
C ARG A 156 -5.03 7.87 -5.85
N THR A 157 -5.98 8.75 -5.60
CA THR A 157 -5.85 9.83 -4.63
C THR A 157 -6.91 9.74 -3.54
N ALA A 158 -6.72 10.47 -2.44
CA ALA A 158 -7.74 10.63 -1.41
C ALA A 158 -8.99 11.32 -1.97
N HIS A 159 -8.83 12.26 -2.91
CA HIS A 159 -9.95 12.92 -3.58
C HIS A 159 -10.82 11.93 -4.37
N ASP A 160 -10.21 10.91 -5.02
CA ASP A 160 -10.98 9.88 -5.72
C ASP A 160 -11.83 9.05 -4.75
N ALA A 161 -11.29 8.74 -3.56
CA ALA A 161 -12.03 8.05 -2.51
C ALA A 161 -13.21 8.91 -2.01
N ILE A 162 -12.97 10.20 -1.72
CA ILE A 162 -14.00 11.15 -1.29
C ILE A 162 -15.07 11.30 -2.37
N LYS A 163 -14.67 11.47 -3.63
CA LYS A 163 -15.60 11.55 -4.76
C LYS A 163 -16.52 10.34 -4.84
N ARG A 164 -15.96 9.13 -4.69
CA ARG A 164 -16.75 7.89 -4.69
C ARG A 164 -17.77 7.86 -3.56
N VAL A 165 -17.38 8.30 -2.36
CA VAL A 165 -18.28 8.41 -1.21
C VAL A 165 -19.40 9.43 -1.47
N ALA A 166 -19.04 10.62 -1.97
CA ALA A 166 -20.00 11.67 -2.29
C ALA A 166 -21.01 11.21 -3.36
N GLU A 167 -20.55 10.56 -4.43
CA GLU A 167 -21.42 9.99 -5.46
C GLU A 167 -22.40 8.93 -4.89
N ALA A 168 -21.93 8.11 -3.94
CA ALA A 168 -22.78 7.13 -3.27
C ALA A 168 -23.86 7.81 -2.41
N ILE A 169 -23.52 8.88 -1.70
CA ILE A 169 -24.49 9.67 -0.90
C ILE A 169 -25.55 10.31 -1.82
N VAL A 170 -25.14 10.91 -2.94
CA VAL A 170 -26.05 11.46 -3.95
C VAL A 170 -27.03 10.39 -4.47
N GLN A 171 -26.57 9.13 -4.59
CA GLN A 171 -27.37 7.97 -4.93
C GLN A 171 -28.20 7.43 -3.76
N ARG A 172 -28.36 8.19 -2.66
CA ARG A 172 -29.13 7.85 -1.46
C ARG A 172 -28.58 6.67 -0.65
N LYS A 173 -27.28 6.40 -0.74
CA LYS A 173 -26.60 5.48 0.17
C LYS A 173 -26.18 6.23 1.43
N THR A 174 -27.13 6.46 2.33
CA THR A 174 -26.96 7.36 3.49
C THR A 174 -26.71 6.62 4.79
N ARG A 175 -26.75 5.27 4.77
CA ARG A 175 -26.40 4.45 5.93
C ARG A 175 -24.93 4.08 5.86
N VAL A 176 -24.14 4.64 6.76
CA VAL A 176 -22.68 4.60 6.75
C VAL A 176 -22.18 3.71 7.88
N LEU A 177 -21.37 2.72 7.54
CA LEU A 177 -20.56 1.96 8.46
C LEU A 177 -19.13 2.47 8.33
N ASP A 178 -18.62 3.08 9.39
CA ASP A 178 -17.25 3.62 9.49
C ASP A 178 -16.45 2.72 10.44
N PHE A 179 -15.41 2.07 9.93
CA PHE A 179 -14.57 1.15 10.68
C PHE A 179 -13.16 1.71 10.88
N ASP A 180 -12.76 1.87 12.14
CA ASP A 180 -11.39 2.16 12.55
C ASP A 180 -10.71 0.85 13.01
N LEU A 181 -9.49 0.58 12.50
CA LEU A 181 -8.74 -0.60 12.87
C LEU A 181 -7.72 -0.26 13.96
N ARG A 182 -7.70 -1.06 15.04
CA ARG A 182 -6.82 -0.83 16.19
C ARG A 182 -5.38 -1.19 15.84
N ALA A 183 -4.49 -0.18 15.83
CA ALA A 183 -3.05 -0.36 15.62
C ALA A 183 -2.75 -1.31 14.44
N TYR A 184 -3.42 -1.11 13.33
CA TYR A 184 -3.43 -2.05 12.21
C TYR A 184 -2.03 -2.44 11.75
N PHE A 185 -1.14 -1.46 11.47
CA PHE A 185 0.22 -1.71 11.00
C PHE A 185 1.04 -2.54 12.00
N ASP A 186 0.83 -2.35 13.29
CA ASP A 186 1.56 -3.05 14.36
C ASP A 186 1.07 -4.49 14.56
N ASN A 187 -0.14 -4.81 14.06
CA ASN A 187 -0.81 -6.09 14.26
C ASN A 187 -0.80 -7.02 13.04
N VAL A 188 -0.26 -6.60 11.89
CA VAL A 188 -0.14 -7.43 10.70
C VAL A 188 0.65 -8.71 11.01
N ARG A 189 0.05 -9.87 10.77
CA ARG A 189 0.68 -11.18 11.01
C ARG A 189 1.56 -11.57 9.85
N HIS A 190 2.86 -11.76 10.10
CA HIS A 190 3.86 -12.07 9.07
C HIS A 190 3.55 -13.39 8.35
N ASP A 191 3.13 -14.42 9.08
CA ASP A 191 2.76 -15.72 8.53
C ASP A 191 1.65 -15.60 7.48
N ARG A 192 0.58 -14.87 7.82
CA ARG A 192 -0.55 -14.62 6.92
C ARG A 192 -0.18 -13.73 5.75
N LEU A 193 0.57 -12.66 6.00
CA LEU A 193 1.05 -11.76 4.94
C LEU A 193 1.91 -12.52 3.93
N LEU A 194 2.88 -13.30 4.39
CA LEU A 194 3.74 -14.11 3.52
C LEU A 194 2.94 -15.16 2.73
N ALA A 195 1.94 -15.81 3.36
CA ALA A 195 1.05 -16.72 2.66
C ALA A 195 0.30 -16.01 1.52
N LYS A 196 -0.24 -14.79 1.76
CA LYS A 196 -0.91 -13.99 0.72
C LYS A 196 0.03 -13.61 -0.43
N VAL A 197 1.26 -13.21 -0.13
CA VAL A 197 2.27 -12.94 -1.17
C VAL A 197 2.55 -14.22 -1.97
N ALA A 198 2.71 -15.37 -1.30
CA ALA A 198 2.99 -16.65 -1.93
C ALA A 198 1.88 -17.14 -2.89
N HIS A 199 0.65 -16.64 -2.75
CA HIS A 199 -0.41 -16.94 -3.74
C HIS A 199 -0.10 -16.42 -5.14
N ARG A 200 0.67 -15.34 -5.26
CA ARG A 200 1.03 -14.72 -6.54
C ARG A 200 2.51 -14.84 -6.88
N VAL A 201 3.36 -15.11 -5.90
CA VAL A 201 4.82 -15.15 -6.04
C VAL A 201 5.33 -16.54 -5.71
N ASN A 202 5.98 -17.18 -6.69
CA ASN A 202 6.65 -18.47 -6.57
C ASN A 202 8.17 -18.28 -6.72
N ASP A 203 8.74 -17.42 -5.89
CA ASP A 203 10.15 -17.03 -5.91
C ASP A 203 10.68 -17.07 -4.49
N ALA A 204 11.53 -18.08 -4.23
CA ALA A 204 12.03 -18.37 -2.88
C ALA A 204 12.90 -17.21 -2.34
N ASP A 205 13.66 -16.54 -3.21
CA ASP A 205 14.54 -15.45 -2.82
C ASP A 205 13.75 -14.17 -2.49
N ILE A 206 12.67 -13.88 -3.25
CA ILE A 206 11.71 -12.83 -2.90
C ILE A 206 11.08 -13.10 -1.53
N MET A 207 10.61 -14.33 -1.31
CA MET A 207 9.97 -14.71 -0.05
C MET A 207 10.96 -14.65 1.13
N HIS A 208 12.22 -15.05 0.88
CA HIS A 208 13.28 -14.93 1.87
C HIS A 208 13.57 -13.46 2.23
N LEU A 209 13.75 -12.61 1.22
CA LEU A 209 14.02 -11.17 1.41
C LEU A 209 12.91 -10.48 2.20
N LEU A 210 11.64 -10.72 1.84
CA LEU A 210 10.48 -10.23 2.59
C LEU A 210 10.51 -10.71 4.06
N LYS A 211 10.79 -11.99 4.27
CA LYS A 211 10.85 -12.58 5.62
C LYS A 211 11.94 -11.94 6.48
N VAL A 212 13.11 -11.68 5.91
CA VAL A 212 14.23 -11.03 6.62
C VAL A 212 13.87 -9.58 6.99
N MET A 213 13.28 -8.82 6.04
CA MET A 213 12.82 -7.45 6.28
C MET A 213 11.74 -7.38 7.36
N LEU A 214 10.75 -8.26 7.31
CA LEU A 214 9.70 -8.31 8.32
C LEU A 214 10.24 -8.67 9.70
N LYS A 215 11.16 -9.62 9.78
CA LYS A 215 11.81 -10.01 11.06
C LYS A 215 12.61 -8.89 11.68
N ALA A 216 13.27 -8.06 10.88
CA ALA A 216 14.03 -6.89 11.39
C ALA A 216 13.10 -5.87 12.07
N SER A 217 11.82 -5.86 11.73
CA SER A 217 10.80 -4.99 12.34
C SER A 217 10.15 -5.57 13.59
N GLY A 218 10.36 -6.87 13.89
CA GLY A 218 9.79 -7.55 15.05
C GLY A 218 9.13 -8.88 14.75
N LYS A 219 8.32 -9.39 15.70
CA LYS A 219 7.60 -10.67 15.56
C LYS A 219 6.30 -10.56 14.74
N LYS A 220 5.73 -9.35 14.66
CA LYS A 220 4.53 -8.98 13.91
C LYS A 220 4.62 -7.52 13.50
N GLY A 221 3.69 -7.09 12.69
CA GLY A 221 3.59 -5.72 12.21
C GLY A 221 4.42 -5.44 10.95
N VAL A 222 4.06 -4.38 10.27
CA VAL A 222 4.84 -3.77 9.19
C VAL A 222 5.23 -2.35 9.62
N PRO A 223 6.48 -1.93 9.42
CA PRO A 223 6.96 -0.66 9.97
C PRO A 223 6.22 0.53 9.34
N GLN A 224 5.63 1.39 10.17
CA GLN A 224 5.08 2.66 9.70
C GLN A 224 6.23 3.58 9.27
N GLY A 225 6.32 3.86 7.96
CA GLY A 225 7.42 4.60 7.33
C GLY A 225 8.33 3.73 6.44
N GLY A 226 8.17 2.41 6.43
CA GLY A 226 8.86 1.54 5.46
C GLY A 226 8.32 1.76 4.04
N VAL A 227 9.21 1.78 3.05
CA VAL A 227 8.87 2.06 1.64
C VAL A 227 7.91 1.02 1.05
N ILE A 228 8.06 -0.25 1.43
CA ILE A 228 7.21 -1.35 0.95
C ILE A 228 5.97 -1.57 1.84
N SER A 229 5.93 -1.02 3.05
CA SER A 229 4.86 -1.27 4.02
C SER A 229 3.45 -0.93 3.51
N PRO A 230 3.25 0.16 2.74
CA PRO A 230 1.95 0.47 2.13
C PRO A 230 1.45 -0.61 1.17
N LEU A 231 2.33 -1.17 0.33
CA LEU A 231 1.98 -2.28 -0.56
C LEU A 231 1.59 -3.53 0.24
N LEU A 232 2.39 -3.88 1.24
CA LEU A 232 2.13 -5.05 2.10
C LEU A 232 0.82 -4.90 2.88
N SER A 233 0.51 -3.69 3.35
CA SER A 233 -0.76 -3.34 3.97
C SER A 233 -1.94 -3.60 3.05
N ASN A 234 -1.87 -3.12 1.80
CA ASN A 234 -2.92 -3.35 0.81
C ASN A 234 -3.09 -4.83 0.45
N ILE A 235 -2.00 -5.58 0.32
CA ILE A 235 -2.05 -7.04 0.11
C ILE A 235 -2.79 -7.73 1.27
N TYR A 236 -2.52 -7.30 2.50
CA TYR A 236 -3.13 -7.90 3.69
C TYR A 236 -4.64 -7.70 3.75
N LEU A 237 -5.13 -6.49 3.42
CA LEU A 237 -6.55 -6.13 3.46
C LEU A 237 -7.33 -6.46 2.17
N ASN A 238 -6.68 -6.90 1.11
CA ASN A 238 -7.34 -7.13 -0.18
C ASN A 238 -8.49 -8.15 -0.12
N GLU A 239 -8.48 -9.07 0.84
CA GLU A 239 -9.59 -10.02 1.04
C GLU A 239 -10.85 -9.33 1.56
N VAL A 240 -10.68 -8.31 2.40
CA VAL A 240 -11.80 -7.46 2.85
C VAL A 240 -12.39 -6.71 1.65
N ASP A 241 -11.53 -6.13 0.80
CA ASP A 241 -11.97 -5.46 -0.42
C ASP A 241 -12.70 -6.41 -1.36
N ARG A 242 -12.19 -7.64 -1.56
CA ARG A 242 -12.84 -8.68 -2.37
C ARG A 242 -14.22 -9.08 -1.82
N MET A 243 -14.33 -9.21 -0.50
CA MET A 243 -15.61 -9.51 0.13
C MET A 243 -16.62 -8.38 -0.11
N LEU A 244 -16.21 -7.12 0.05
CA LEU A 244 -17.06 -5.95 -0.19
C LEU A 244 -17.45 -5.81 -1.65
N GLU A 245 -16.52 -6.02 -2.59
CA GLU A 245 -16.83 -5.98 -4.02
C GLU A 245 -17.84 -7.09 -4.38
N ARG A 246 -17.69 -8.29 -3.83
CA ARG A 246 -18.66 -9.35 -4.02
C ARG A 246 -20.03 -9.01 -3.41
N ALA A 247 -20.06 -8.42 -2.20
CA ALA A 247 -21.29 -7.95 -1.59
C ALA A 247 -21.99 -6.91 -2.47
N ARG A 248 -21.21 -6.00 -3.06
CA ARG A 248 -21.70 -4.99 -4.01
C ARG A 248 -22.28 -5.62 -5.28
N GLU A 249 -21.63 -6.65 -5.82
CA GLU A 249 -22.10 -7.36 -7.03
C GLU A 249 -23.39 -8.14 -6.77
N VAL A 250 -23.48 -8.90 -5.68
CA VAL A 250 -24.65 -9.74 -5.39
C VAL A 250 -25.88 -8.93 -4.96
N THR A 251 -25.68 -7.69 -4.49
CA THR A 251 -26.77 -6.76 -4.15
C THR A 251 -27.11 -5.80 -5.30
N ARG A 252 -26.53 -6.03 -6.48
CA ARG A 252 -26.72 -5.19 -7.66
C ARG A 252 -28.07 -5.43 -8.30
N PHE A 253 -28.76 -4.34 -8.64
CA PHE A 253 -29.99 -4.37 -9.41
C PHE A 253 -29.82 -3.50 -10.67
N GLY A 254 -29.66 -4.13 -11.81
CA GLY A 254 -29.33 -3.44 -13.06
C GLY A 254 -27.99 -2.68 -12.97
N LYS A 255 -28.02 -1.37 -13.12
CA LYS A 255 -26.86 -0.49 -12.94
C LYS A 255 -26.68 0.00 -11.50
N TYR A 256 -27.70 -0.13 -10.67
CA TYR A 256 -27.69 0.30 -9.27
C TYR A 256 -27.07 -0.75 -8.36
N THR A 257 -26.27 -0.33 -7.40
CA THR A 257 -25.71 -1.17 -6.33
C THR A 257 -26.26 -0.71 -5.00
N CYS A 258 -26.76 -1.64 -4.16
CA CYS A 258 -27.26 -1.27 -2.83
C CYS A 258 -26.13 -0.92 -1.86
N ILE A 259 -24.90 -1.40 -2.13
CA ILE A 259 -23.71 -1.18 -1.32
C ILE A 259 -22.68 -0.46 -2.17
N GLU A 260 -21.95 0.47 -1.53
CA GLU A 260 -20.72 1.08 -2.04
C GLU A 260 -19.69 1.15 -0.91
N TYR A 261 -18.40 1.19 -1.24
CA TYR A 261 -17.36 1.34 -0.24
C TYR A 261 -16.16 2.10 -0.78
N ALA A 262 -15.43 2.71 0.13
CA ALA A 262 -14.12 3.28 -0.12
C ALA A 262 -13.17 2.93 1.03
N ARG A 263 -11.99 2.42 0.70
CA ARG A 263 -10.92 2.19 1.66
C ARG A 263 -9.69 3.02 1.30
N PHE A 264 -9.22 3.80 2.25
CA PHE A 264 -7.96 4.54 2.13
C PHE A 264 -7.01 4.09 3.25
N ALA A 265 -6.03 3.26 2.89
CA ALA A 265 -5.16 2.55 3.84
C ALA A 265 -5.95 1.64 4.80
N ASP A 266 -5.98 1.97 6.09
CA ASP A 266 -6.73 1.31 7.16
C ASP A 266 -8.11 1.92 7.42
N ASP A 267 -8.39 3.11 6.89
CA ASP A 267 -9.71 3.75 6.98
C ASP A 267 -10.67 3.11 5.97
N LEU A 268 -11.78 2.57 6.46
CA LEU A 268 -12.80 1.87 5.66
C LEU A 268 -14.18 2.43 5.93
N VAL A 269 -14.82 2.92 4.86
CA VAL A 269 -16.21 3.38 4.89
C VAL A 269 -17.04 2.52 3.94
N VAL A 270 -18.16 1.99 4.45
CA VAL A 270 -19.15 1.27 3.65
C VAL A 270 -20.48 2.03 3.70
N LEU A 271 -21.08 2.24 2.54
CA LEU A 271 -22.34 2.97 2.39
C LEU A 271 -23.41 2.02 1.88
N ILE A 272 -24.58 2.07 2.49
CA ILE A 272 -25.74 1.24 2.14
C ILE A 272 -26.91 2.17 1.83
N ASP A 273 -27.75 1.79 0.87
CA ASP A 273 -28.89 2.61 0.50
C ASP A 273 -29.91 2.77 1.63
N ALA A 274 -30.68 3.87 1.57
CA ALA A 274 -31.65 4.24 2.60
C ALA A 274 -32.96 3.44 2.53
N TYR A 275 -33.11 2.52 1.60
CA TYR A 275 -34.34 1.78 1.43
C TYR A 275 -34.56 0.77 2.55
N THR A 276 -35.65 0.91 3.29
CA THR A 276 -35.91 0.15 4.54
C THR A 276 -35.88 -1.37 4.37
N ARG A 277 -36.31 -1.90 3.22
CA ARG A 277 -36.19 -3.35 2.93
C ARG A 277 -34.76 -3.86 2.86
N HIS A 278 -33.76 -2.95 2.77
CA HIS A 278 -32.32 -3.28 2.79
C HIS A 278 -31.66 -3.10 4.15
N ASP A 279 -32.43 -2.82 5.21
CA ASP A 279 -31.89 -2.64 6.59
C ASP A 279 -31.11 -3.85 7.07
N TRP A 280 -31.50 -5.05 6.64
CA TRP A 280 -30.79 -6.29 6.94
C TRP A 280 -29.35 -6.31 6.40
N LEU A 281 -29.03 -5.54 5.34
CA LEU A 281 -27.69 -5.45 4.78
C LEU A 281 -26.69 -4.85 5.78
N ILE A 282 -27.12 -3.93 6.63
CA ILE A 282 -26.26 -3.30 7.65
C ILE A 282 -25.68 -4.39 8.53
N ALA A 283 -26.54 -5.19 9.17
CA ALA A 283 -26.10 -6.27 10.06
C ALA A 283 -25.33 -7.36 9.29
N ALA A 284 -25.73 -7.68 8.07
CA ALA A 284 -25.07 -8.68 7.25
C ALA A 284 -23.64 -8.25 6.85
N VAL A 285 -23.46 -7.00 6.41
CA VAL A 285 -22.15 -6.45 6.04
C VAL A 285 -21.25 -6.31 7.27
N GLU A 286 -21.77 -5.78 8.39
CA GLU A 286 -21.03 -5.69 9.65
C GLU A 286 -20.53 -7.06 10.11
N LYS A 287 -21.42 -8.05 10.15
CA LYS A 287 -21.07 -9.43 10.52
C LYS A 287 -19.95 -9.97 9.63
N ARG A 288 -20.07 -9.81 8.30
CA ARG A 288 -19.07 -10.28 7.35
C ARG A 288 -17.74 -9.57 7.50
N LEU A 289 -17.74 -8.26 7.74
CA LEU A 289 -16.52 -7.50 8.00
C LEU A 289 -15.82 -8.00 9.27
N ARG A 290 -16.56 -8.21 10.36
CA ARG A 290 -16.01 -8.77 11.60
C ARG A 290 -15.44 -10.17 11.39
N GLU A 291 -16.09 -11.03 10.61
CA GLU A 291 -15.58 -12.36 10.23
C GLU A 291 -14.27 -12.26 9.44
N GLU A 292 -14.18 -11.38 8.45
CA GLU A 292 -12.97 -11.20 7.64
C GLU A 292 -11.81 -10.62 8.47
N PHE A 293 -12.08 -9.62 9.31
CA PHE A 293 -11.05 -9.07 10.21
C PHE A 293 -10.58 -10.11 11.23
N ALA A 294 -11.49 -10.93 11.76
CA ALA A 294 -11.12 -12.03 12.67
C ALA A 294 -10.21 -13.07 11.97
N LYS A 295 -10.49 -13.44 10.71
CA LYS A 295 -9.60 -14.29 9.90
C LYS A 295 -8.22 -13.66 9.73
N LEU A 296 -8.15 -12.35 9.56
CA LEU A 296 -6.89 -11.62 9.44
C LEU A 296 -6.21 -11.37 10.79
N ARG A 297 -6.89 -11.66 11.91
CA ARG A 297 -6.46 -11.26 13.27
C ARG A 297 -6.21 -9.76 13.38
N VAL A 298 -7.08 -8.98 12.78
CA VAL A 298 -7.12 -7.53 12.88
C VAL A 298 -8.24 -7.17 13.86
N GLU A 299 -7.95 -6.29 14.80
CA GLU A 299 -8.90 -5.83 15.80
C GLU A 299 -9.61 -4.56 15.31
N ILE A 300 -10.94 -4.56 15.43
CA ILE A 300 -11.75 -3.37 15.22
C ILE A 300 -11.70 -2.51 16.49
N ASN A 301 -11.61 -1.22 16.33
CA ASN A 301 -11.74 -0.26 17.42
C ASN A 301 -13.22 0.11 17.58
N ASP A 302 -13.94 -0.64 18.40
CA ASP A 302 -15.38 -0.45 18.59
C ASP A 302 -15.74 0.93 19.19
N GLU A 303 -14.82 1.59 19.91
CA GLU A 303 -15.03 2.94 20.45
C GLU A 303 -15.08 4.02 19.35
N LYS A 304 -14.37 3.77 18.24
CA LYS A 304 -14.27 4.70 17.12
C LYS A 304 -15.09 4.29 15.91
N SER A 305 -15.40 2.99 15.77
CA SER A 305 -16.24 2.48 14.70
C SER A 305 -17.70 2.88 14.94
N ARG A 306 -18.38 3.34 13.91
CA ARG A 306 -19.74 3.88 14.02
C ARG A 306 -20.62 3.40 12.87
N ILE A 307 -21.91 3.27 13.18
CA ILE A 307 -22.96 3.12 12.19
C ILE A 307 -23.83 4.37 12.27
N VAL A 308 -23.86 5.13 11.18
CA VAL A 308 -24.51 6.44 11.12
C VAL A 308 -25.53 6.46 9.98
N ASP A 309 -26.72 6.99 10.27
CA ASP A 309 -27.73 7.34 9.26
C ASP A 309 -27.67 8.85 8.98
N LEU A 310 -27.12 9.22 7.83
CA LEU A 310 -26.92 10.63 7.46
C LEU A 310 -28.26 11.40 7.29
N GLU A 311 -29.37 10.73 6.94
CA GLU A 311 -30.68 11.38 6.84
C GLU A 311 -31.18 11.80 8.24
N ARG A 312 -30.96 10.98 9.26
CA ARG A 312 -31.31 11.30 10.65
C ARG A 312 -30.42 12.39 11.23
N VAL A 313 -29.12 12.36 10.94
CA VAL A 313 -28.16 13.38 11.41
C VAL A 313 -28.52 14.75 10.81
N ARG A 314 -28.87 14.83 9.54
CA ARG A 314 -29.33 16.08 8.90
C ARG A 314 -30.62 16.61 9.54
N ALA A 315 -31.55 15.74 9.88
CA ALA A 315 -32.80 16.13 10.52
C ALA A 315 -32.61 16.64 11.96
N SER A 316 -31.59 16.20 12.69
CA SER A 316 -31.28 16.60 14.05
C SER A 316 -30.42 17.87 14.21
N GLY A 317 -29.93 18.46 13.09
CA GLY A 317 -29.12 19.68 13.13
C GLY A 317 -27.73 19.51 13.78
N PHE A 318 -27.23 18.29 13.90
CA PHE A 318 -26.01 17.97 14.65
C PHE A 318 -24.75 18.28 13.82
N SER A 319 -23.98 19.28 14.25
CA SER A 319 -22.63 19.60 13.73
C SER A 319 -21.58 18.92 14.62
N GLY A 320 -21.33 17.64 14.39
CA GLY A 320 -20.31 16.88 15.13
C GLY A 320 -19.09 16.58 14.27
N SER A 321 -17.95 17.11 14.66
CA SER A 321 -16.64 16.87 14.03
C SER A 321 -16.06 15.55 14.50
N THR A 322 -15.79 14.59 13.58
CA THR A 322 -14.78 13.54 13.83
C THR A 322 -14.35 12.84 12.53
N SER A 323 -13.06 12.79 12.30
CA SER A 323 -12.22 12.04 11.35
C SER A 323 -12.80 11.79 9.92
N ALA A 324 -13.12 10.56 9.55
CA ALA A 324 -13.64 10.24 8.21
C ALA A 324 -15.09 10.74 8.01
N THR A 325 -15.89 10.76 9.08
CA THR A 325 -17.27 11.29 9.04
C THR A 325 -17.29 12.81 8.81
N SER A 326 -16.28 13.57 9.26
CA SER A 326 -16.20 15.02 8.97
C SER A 326 -15.81 15.30 7.51
N ALA A 327 -15.01 14.43 6.89
CA ALA A 327 -14.74 14.51 5.45
C ALA A 327 -15.98 14.16 4.62
N VAL A 328 -16.81 13.23 5.10
CA VAL A 328 -18.09 12.83 4.46
C VAL A 328 -19.18 13.86 4.67
N CYS A 329 -19.21 14.59 5.81
CA CYS A 329 -20.19 15.64 6.06
C CYS A 329 -19.80 17.00 5.44
N ALA A 330 -18.54 17.20 5.09
CA ALA A 330 -18.04 18.41 4.43
C ALA A 330 -18.09 18.36 2.89
N ALA A 331 -18.41 17.20 2.31
CA ALA A 331 -18.62 16.97 0.88
C ALA A 331 -20.13 16.92 0.56
#